data_e5ebc023b5e14c07ff296506a70b4df1
#
_entry.id   e5ebc023b5e14c07ff296506a70b4df1
#
_cell.length_a   1.000
_cell.length_b   1.000
_cell.length_c   1.000
_cell.angle_alpha   90.00
_cell.angle_beta   90.00
_cell.angle_gamma   90.00
#
_symmetry.space_group_name_H-M   'P 1'
#
loop_
_entity.id
_entity.type
_entity.pdbx_description
1 polymer ?
#
loop_
_entity_poly.entity_id
_entity_poly.type
_entity_poly.pdbx_seq_one_letter_code
_entity_poly.pdbx_strand_id
1 'polypeptide(L)'
;MPGFVPAPNWHTGGRRGPEVLARTLERRYSPSLVGNEQLEGTLVICKPDAVGRGLVGEIIGRLERRGLRLARAELRQLDEETAGRHYAEHIGKPFYDGLIEHITRSPVLLAVVEGPVGTWQVVRQTMGATNPAQAQPGTIRGDLALSMTENLIHGSDSAESASREIALFFGSQP
;
A
#
# COMPACT_ATOMS: atom_id res chain seq x y z
N MET A 1 -45.44 2.03 27.84
CA MET A 1 -44.10 1.88 28.40
C MET A 1 -43.42 0.76 27.62
N PRO A 2 -42.49 1.00 26.68
CA PRO A 2 -41.74 -0.08 26.02
C PRO A 2 -40.62 -0.54 26.96
N GLY A 3 -40.49 -1.86 27.13
CA GLY A 3 -39.57 -2.51 28.06
C GLY A 3 -38.10 -2.30 27.64
N PHE A 4 -37.29 -2.00 28.62
CA PHE A 4 -35.84 -1.89 28.55
C PHE A 4 -35.23 -3.29 28.32
N VAL A 5 -34.54 -3.49 27.19
CA VAL A 5 -33.73 -4.69 26.91
C VAL A 5 -32.31 -4.40 27.38
N PRO A 6 -31.79 -5.15 28.40
CA PRO A 6 -30.41 -4.92 28.86
C PRO A 6 -29.40 -5.35 27.79
N ALA A 7 -28.33 -4.57 27.66
CA ALA A 7 -27.20 -4.85 26.75
C ALA A 7 -26.51 -6.17 27.12
N PRO A 8 -25.99 -6.95 26.13
CA PRO A 8 -25.32 -8.21 26.40
C PRO A 8 -24.01 -7.99 27.18
N ASN A 9 -23.80 -8.81 28.17
CA ASN A 9 -22.66 -8.77 29.09
C ASN A 9 -21.44 -9.44 28.43
N TRP A 10 -20.45 -8.65 28.00
CA TRP A 10 -19.24 -9.11 27.30
C TRP A 10 -18.10 -9.61 28.21
N HIS A 11 -18.33 -9.81 29.51
CA HIS A 11 -17.28 -10.04 30.52
C HIS A 11 -17.05 -11.51 30.95
N THR A 12 -17.52 -12.51 30.22
CA THR A 12 -17.20 -13.90 30.55
C THR A 12 -16.72 -14.67 29.32
N GLY A 13 -15.57 -14.33 28.78
CA GLY A 13 -14.82 -15.10 27.80
C GLY A 13 -13.38 -15.24 28.29
N GLY A 14 -12.98 -16.46 28.73
CA GLY A 14 -11.62 -16.76 29.17
C GLY A 14 -10.58 -16.26 28.17
N ARG A 15 -9.48 -15.70 28.68
CA ARG A 15 -8.32 -15.26 27.89
C ARG A 15 -7.80 -16.41 27.05
N ARG A 16 -8.14 -16.44 25.80
CA ARG A 16 -7.49 -17.35 24.84
C ARG A 16 -6.11 -16.76 24.57
N GLY A 17 -5.07 -17.57 24.83
CA GLY A 17 -3.68 -17.15 24.64
C GLY A 17 -3.39 -16.69 23.20
N PRO A 18 -2.30 -15.93 22.99
CA PRO A 18 -1.92 -15.38 21.69
C PRO A 18 -1.82 -16.43 20.57
N GLU A 19 -1.48 -17.68 20.90
CA GLU A 19 -1.44 -18.78 19.93
C GLU A 19 -2.81 -19.19 19.35
N VAL A 20 -3.89 -19.04 20.15
CA VAL A 20 -5.25 -19.38 19.67
C VAL A 20 -5.77 -18.29 18.75
N LEU A 21 -5.40 -17.02 19.00
CA LEU A 21 -5.70 -15.90 18.10
C LEU A 21 -4.94 -15.99 16.77
N ALA A 22 -3.66 -16.36 16.82
CA ALA A 22 -2.86 -16.57 15.62
C ALA A 22 -3.44 -17.69 14.75
N ARG A 23 -3.76 -18.86 15.32
CA ARG A 23 -4.40 -19.98 14.60
C ARG A 23 -5.80 -19.67 14.09
N THR A 24 -6.55 -18.78 14.76
CA THR A 24 -7.91 -18.36 14.31
C THR A 24 -7.81 -17.37 13.16
N LEU A 25 -6.79 -16.51 13.12
CA LEU A 25 -6.52 -15.60 12.01
C LEU A 25 -6.01 -16.37 10.78
N GLU A 26 -5.14 -17.35 10.98
CA GLU A 26 -4.67 -18.26 9.90
C GLU A 26 -5.82 -19.06 9.25
N ARG A 27 -6.84 -19.48 10.01
CA ARG A 27 -8.02 -20.16 9.45
C ARG A 27 -9.00 -19.26 8.70
N ARG A 28 -9.08 -17.97 9.02
CA ARG A 28 -9.96 -17.03 8.33
C ARG A 28 -9.35 -16.46 7.05
N TYR A 29 -8.04 -16.54 6.92
CA TYR A 29 -7.29 -16.19 5.73
C TYR A 29 -6.72 -17.46 5.08
N SER A 30 -7.61 -18.40 4.71
CA SER A 30 -7.18 -19.57 3.92
C SER A 30 -6.67 -19.09 2.54
N PRO A 31 -5.45 -19.45 2.16
CA PRO A 31 -4.92 -19.20 0.82
C PRO A 31 -5.53 -20.15 -0.24
N SER A 32 -6.78 -20.55 -0.07
CA SER A 32 -7.45 -21.54 -0.93
C SER A 32 -8.04 -20.98 -2.23
N LEU A 33 -7.74 -19.73 -2.56
CA LEU A 33 -8.16 -19.15 -3.86
C LEU A 33 -7.00 -19.00 -4.86
N VAL A 34 -5.76 -19.20 -4.42
CA VAL A 34 -4.59 -19.24 -5.31
C VAL A 34 -3.96 -20.61 -5.07
N GLY A 35 -4.01 -21.47 -6.08
CA GLY A 35 -3.29 -22.74 -6.04
C GLY A 35 -1.83 -22.50 -5.67
N ASN A 36 -1.01 -23.52 -5.61
CA ASN A 36 0.41 -23.54 -5.23
C ASN A 36 1.29 -22.54 -6.07
N GLU A 37 0.75 -21.35 -6.39
CA GLU A 37 1.41 -20.30 -7.16
C GLU A 37 2.31 -19.48 -6.24
N GLN A 38 3.51 -19.24 -6.70
CA GLN A 38 4.48 -18.37 -6.03
C GLN A 38 3.92 -16.95 -5.99
N LEU A 39 3.71 -16.40 -4.78
CA LEU A 39 3.27 -15.01 -4.61
C LEU A 39 4.45 -14.07 -4.82
N GLU A 40 4.17 -12.96 -5.50
CA GLU A 40 5.11 -11.85 -5.72
C GLU A 40 4.63 -10.63 -4.94
N GLY A 41 5.52 -10.05 -4.13
CA GLY A 41 5.29 -8.80 -3.43
C GLY A 41 5.78 -7.60 -4.23
N THR A 42 5.05 -6.48 -4.16
CA THR A 42 5.52 -5.19 -4.72
C THR A 42 5.26 -4.06 -3.74
N LEU A 43 6.11 -3.02 -3.79
CA LEU A 43 5.93 -1.84 -2.95
C LEU A 43 4.86 -0.92 -3.56
N VAL A 44 4.03 -0.39 -2.68
CA VAL A 44 3.10 0.71 -2.96
C VAL A 44 3.32 1.80 -1.91
N ILE A 45 3.40 3.06 -2.35
CA ILE A 45 3.41 4.22 -1.46
C ILE A 45 2.21 5.10 -1.78
N CYS A 46 1.27 5.25 -0.84
CA CYS A 46 0.33 6.35 -0.91
C CYS A 46 1.05 7.62 -0.46
N LYS A 47 1.23 8.55 -1.38
CA LYS A 47 2.01 9.77 -1.20
C LYS A 47 1.35 10.74 -0.22
N PRO A 48 2.05 11.80 0.23
CA PRO A 48 1.50 12.81 1.14
C PRO A 48 0.17 13.40 0.70
N ASP A 49 0.00 13.65 -0.59
CA ASP A 49 -1.23 14.18 -1.18
C ASP A 49 -2.40 13.17 -1.10
N ALA A 50 -2.14 11.87 -1.23
CA ALA A 50 -3.15 10.83 -1.02
C ALA A 50 -3.56 10.72 0.45
N VAL A 51 -2.60 10.74 1.37
CA VAL A 51 -2.85 10.67 2.82
C VAL A 51 -3.62 11.92 3.27
N GLY A 52 -3.15 13.12 2.89
CA GLY A 52 -3.78 14.39 3.27
C GLY A 52 -5.20 14.55 2.73
N ARG A 53 -5.52 13.95 1.58
CA ARG A 53 -6.86 13.93 0.98
C ARG A 53 -7.76 12.80 1.48
N GLY A 54 -7.29 11.94 2.39
CA GLY A 54 -8.08 10.81 2.89
C GLY A 54 -8.34 9.71 1.85
N LEU A 55 -7.48 9.56 0.84
CA LEU A 55 -7.68 8.65 -0.29
C LEU A 55 -7.03 7.27 -0.09
N VAL A 56 -6.34 7.03 1.03
CA VAL A 56 -5.65 5.76 1.31
C VAL A 56 -6.59 4.56 1.19
N GLY A 57 -7.78 4.63 1.81
CA GLY A 57 -8.76 3.55 1.76
C GLY A 57 -9.26 3.25 0.34
N GLU A 58 -9.46 4.30 -0.49
CA GLU A 58 -9.87 4.13 -1.89
C GLU A 58 -8.75 3.49 -2.71
N ILE A 59 -7.49 3.93 -2.53
CA ILE A 59 -6.33 3.40 -3.25
C ILE A 59 -6.12 1.92 -2.91
N ILE A 60 -6.05 1.58 -1.64
CA ILE A 60 -5.89 0.19 -1.20
C ILE A 60 -7.08 -0.66 -1.65
N GLY A 61 -8.30 -0.17 -1.48
CA GLY A 61 -9.51 -0.87 -1.91
C GLY A 61 -9.54 -1.16 -3.42
N ARG A 62 -8.97 -0.30 -4.28
CA ARG A 62 -8.84 -0.58 -5.72
C ARG A 62 -7.87 -1.72 -6.00
N LEU A 63 -6.77 -1.81 -5.26
CA LEU A 63 -5.81 -2.92 -5.37
C LEU A 63 -6.43 -4.23 -4.87
N GLU A 64 -7.14 -4.21 -3.74
CA GLU A 64 -7.85 -5.38 -3.19
C GLU A 64 -8.96 -5.86 -4.13
N ARG A 65 -9.73 -4.94 -4.76
CA ARG A 65 -10.76 -5.30 -5.77
C ARG A 65 -10.16 -5.95 -7.02
N ARG A 66 -8.87 -5.71 -7.31
CA ARG A 66 -8.11 -6.41 -8.36
C ARG A 66 -7.63 -7.81 -7.93
N GLY A 67 -7.92 -8.23 -6.69
CA GLY A 67 -7.52 -9.52 -6.13
C GLY A 67 -6.14 -9.52 -5.48
N LEU A 68 -5.51 -8.34 -5.30
CA LEU A 68 -4.23 -8.23 -4.60
C LEU A 68 -4.45 -8.24 -3.08
N ARG A 69 -3.50 -8.80 -2.34
CA ARG A 69 -3.54 -8.90 -0.90
C ARG A 69 -2.62 -7.85 -0.26
N LEU A 70 -3.13 -7.10 0.72
CA LEU A 70 -2.30 -6.24 1.55
C LEU A 70 -1.54 -7.10 2.56
N ALA A 71 -0.22 -7.22 2.39
CA ALA A 71 0.65 -8.02 3.24
C ALA A 71 1.24 -7.22 4.41
N ARG A 72 1.64 -5.96 4.14
CA ARG A 72 2.14 -5.02 5.16
C ARG A 72 1.63 -3.63 4.87
N ALA A 73 1.42 -2.83 5.93
CA ALA A 73 1.12 -1.41 5.81
C ALA A 73 1.67 -0.66 7.02
N GLU A 74 2.26 0.51 6.78
CA GLU A 74 2.82 1.37 7.81
C GLU A 74 2.67 2.84 7.41
N LEU A 75 2.05 3.63 8.28
CA LEU A 75 2.03 5.08 8.11
C LEU A 75 3.34 5.63 8.70
N ARG A 76 4.16 6.28 7.87
CA ARG A 76 5.49 6.76 8.24
C ARG A 76 5.78 8.13 7.67
N GLN A 77 6.44 8.97 8.47
CA GLN A 77 7.12 10.18 7.98
C GLN A 77 8.50 9.76 7.45
N LEU A 78 8.77 10.04 6.19
CA LEU A 78 10.08 9.78 5.60
C LEU A 78 11.05 10.94 5.91
N ASP A 79 12.31 10.59 6.19
CA ASP A 79 13.40 11.53 6.19
C ASP A 79 14.03 11.68 4.79
N GLU A 80 14.82 12.75 4.60
CA GLU A 80 15.47 13.04 3.32
C GLU A 80 16.48 11.96 2.90
N GLU A 81 17.17 11.33 3.86
CA GLU A 81 18.14 10.27 3.58
C GLU A 81 17.43 9.04 2.97
N THR A 82 16.35 8.58 3.60
CA THR A 82 15.56 7.45 3.13
C THR A 82 14.91 7.77 1.78
N ALA A 83 14.36 8.98 1.62
CA ALA A 83 13.78 9.44 0.37
C ALA A 83 14.84 9.53 -0.74
N GLY A 84 16.02 10.03 -0.43
CA GLY A 84 17.17 10.11 -1.36
C GLY A 84 17.64 8.73 -1.83
N ARG A 85 17.67 7.74 -0.94
CA ARG A 85 17.99 6.35 -1.30
C ARG A 85 16.92 5.73 -2.21
N HIS A 86 15.65 6.02 -1.95
CA HIS A 86 14.53 5.55 -2.78
C HIS A 86 14.58 6.13 -4.19
N TYR A 87 14.87 7.43 -4.32
CA TYR A 87 14.92 8.15 -5.59
C TYR A 87 16.34 8.33 -6.14
N ALA A 88 17.30 7.48 -5.75
CA ALA A 88 18.70 7.60 -6.14
C ALA A 88 18.92 7.68 -7.65
N GLU A 89 18.10 6.99 -8.45
CA GLU A 89 18.15 7.00 -9.92
C GLU A 89 17.72 8.34 -10.55
N HIS A 90 17.18 9.25 -9.74
CA HIS A 90 16.72 10.57 -10.16
C HIS A 90 17.67 11.69 -9.75
N ILE A 91 18.76 11.40 -9.06
CA ILE A 91 19.77 12.39 -8.67
C ILE A 91 20.26 13.15 -9.90
N GLY A 92 20.31 14.48 -9.79
CA GLY A 92 20.74 15.37 -10.88
C GLY A 92 19.66 15.69 -11.92
N LYS A 93 18.48 15.12 -11.82
CA LYS A 93 17.35 15.51 -12.69
C LYS A 93 16.68 16.78 -12.15
N PRO A 94 16.17 17.69 -13.00
CA PRO A 94 15.61 18.98 -12.58
C PRO A 94 14.43 18.89 -11.59
N PHE A 95 13.76 17.74 -11.53
CA PHE A 95 12.61 17.51 -10.65
C PHE A 95 12.97 16.81 -9.34
N TYR A 96 14.25 16.45 -9.11
CA TYR A 96 14.67 15.64 -7.97
C TYR A 96 14.37 16.32 -6.62
N ASP A 97 14.76 17.58 -6.47
CA ASP A 97 14.58 18.32 -5.21
C ASP A 97 13.07 18.44 -4.85
N GLY A 98 12.23 18.76 -5.83
CA GLY A 98 10.79 18.81 -5.63
C GLY A 98 10.17 17.45 -5.30
N LEU A 99 10.77 16.34 -5.77
CA LEU A 99 10.34 14.99 -5.46
C LEU A 99 10.66 14.63 -3.99
N ILE A 100 11.86 14.99 -3.53
CA ILE A 100 12.28 14.82 -2.13
C ILE A 100 11.41 15.66 -1.20
N GLU A 101 11.27 16.96 -1.48
CA GLU A 101 10.40 17.86 -0.71
C GLU A 101 8.98 17.32 -0.62
N HIS A 102 8.39 16.88 -1.74
CA HIS A 102 7.03 16.35 -1.76
C HIS A 102 6.87 15.12 -0.89
N ILE A 103 7.77 14.12 -1.00
CA ILE A 103 7.59 12.83 -0.32
C ILE A 103 7.90 12.92 1.19
N THR A 104 8.68 13.92 1.62
CA THR A 104 9.07 14.12 3.03
C THR A 104 8.21 15.14 3.77
N ARG A 105 7.34 15.90 3.08
CA ARG A 105 6.55 17.02 3.67
C ARG A 105 5.54 16.57 4.73
N SER A 106 5.02 15.34 4.63
CA SER A 106 4.06 14.77 5.59
C SER A 106 4.02 13.23 5.48
N PRO A 107 3.33 12.52 6.39
CA PRO A 107 3.31 11.07 6.37
C PRO A 107 2.84 10.47 5.05
N VAL A 108 3.42 9.32 4.70
CA VAL A 108 3.02 8.44 3.60
C VAL A 108 2.51 7.12 4.16
N LEU A 109 1.66 6.40 3.43
CA LEU A 109 1.42 4.99 3.71
C LEU A 109 2.37 4.17 2.84
N LEU A 110 3.28 3.44 3.47
CA LEU A 110 4.09 2.38 2.86
C LEU A 110 3.29 1.08 2.92
N ALA A 111 3.19 0.37 1.82
CA ALA A 111 2.48 -0.91 1.77
C ALA A 111 3.22 -1.93 0.91
N VAL A 112 3.15 -3.20 1.30
CA VAL A 112 3.49 -4.33 0.43
C VAL A 112 2.19 -4.99 0.03
N VAL A 113 1.96 -5.10 -1.26
CA VAL A 113 0.85 -5.86 -1.82
C VAL A 113 1.37 -7.09 -2.55
N GLU A 114 0.65 -8.19 -2.42
CA GLU A 114 1.02 -9.50 -2.96
C GLU A 114 -0.06 -10.04 -3.88
N GLY A 115 0.36 -10.82 -4.86
CA GLY A 115 -0.48 -11.52 -5.81
C GLY A 115 0.34 -12.50 -6.65
N PRO A 116 -0.20 -12.99 -7.77
CA PRO A 116 0.54 -13.83 -8.71
C PRO A 116 1.78 -13.15 -9.29
N VAL A 117 2.66 -13.92 -9.89
CA VAL A 117 3.82 -13.37 -10.64
C VAL A 117 3.36 -12.28 -11.61
N GLY A 118 4.04 -11.14 -11.63
CA GLY A 118 3.64 -9.94 -12.37
C GLY A 118 2.75 -8.97 -11.57
N THR A 119 2.66 -9.12 -10.26
CA THR A 119 1.86 -8.23 -9.39
C THR A 119 2.24 -6.76 -9.56
N TRP A 120 3.53 -6.42 -9.72
CA TRP A 120 3.94 -5.03 -9.97
C TRP A 120 3.29 -4.44 -11.23
N GLN A 121 3.12 -5.24 -12.30
CA GLN A 121 2.43 -4.80 -13.53
C GLN A 121 0.95 -4.51 -13.27
N VAL A 122 0.26 -5.36 -12.50
CA VAL A 122 -1.14 -5.16 -12.12
C VAL A 122 -1.30 -3.88 -11.31
N VAL A 123 -0.38 -3.61 -10.36
CA VAL A 123 -0.37 -2.37 -9.60
C VAL A 123 -0.19 -1.17 -10.53
N ARG A 124 0.81 -1.19 -11.42
CA ARG A 124 1.06 -0.08 -12.34
C ARG A 124 -0.10 0.17 -13.30
N GLN A 125 -0.76 -0.87 -13.80
CA GLN A 125 -1.98 -0.73 -14.62
C GLN A 125 -3.11 -0.08 -13.82
N THR A 126 -3.27 -0.47 -12.55
CA THR A 126 -4.31 0.09 -11.68
C THR A 126 -4.02 1.55 -11.30
N MET A 127 -2.74 1.90 -11.16
CA MET A 127 -2.31 3.29 -10.91
C MET A 127 -2.60 4.23 -12.08
N GLY A 128 -2.37 3.77 -13.30
CA GLY A 128 -2.41 4.60 -14.50
C GLY A 128 -1.09 5.34 -14.78
N ALA A 129 -1.06 6.05 -15.90
CA ALA A 129 0.11 6.81 -16.37
C ALA A 129 0.60 7.80 -15.30
N THR A 130 1.92 8.05 -15.27
CA THR A 130 2.55 8.98 -14.31
C THR A 130 1.99 10.40 -14.42
N ASN A 131 1.76 10.84 -15.65
CA ASN A 131 1.05 12.09 -15.93
C ASN A 131 -0.48 11.84 -15.84
N PRO A 132 -1.20 12.43 -14.88
CA PRO A 132 -2.64 12.24 -14.74
C PRO A 132 -3.45 12.62 -15.98
N ALA A 133 -3.00 13.62 -16.76
CA ALA A 133 -3.66 14.01 -17.99
C ALA A 133 -3.63 12.94 -19.09
N GLN A 134 -2.73 11.95 -18.95
CA GLN A 134 -2.59 10.81 -19.86
C GLN A 134 -3.11 9.51 -19.24
N ALA A 135 -3.48 9.54 -17.96
CA ALA A 135 -4.00 8.38 -17.26
C ALA A 135 -5.43 8.09 -17.70
N GLN A 136 -5.72 6.83 -17.98
CA GLN A 136 -7.05 6.41 -18.40
C GLN A 136 -8.06 6.55 -17.27
N PRO A 137 -9.31 6.95 -17.55
CA PRO A 137 -10.41 6.85 -16.58
C PRO A 137 -10.52 5.43 -16.02
N GLY A 138 -10.88 5.32 -14.72
CA GLY A 138 -10.91 4.06 -14.00
C GLY A 138 -9.59 3.69 -13.32
N THR A 139 -8.48 4.34 -13.68
CA THR A 139 -7.21 4.22 -12.95
C THR A 139 -7.17 5.19 -11.76
N ILE A 140 -6.32 4.90 -10.76
CA ILE A 140 -6.20 5.74 -9.57
C ILE A 140 -5.86 7.19 -9.98
N ARG A 141 -4.86 7.38 -10.84
CA ARG A 141 -4.45 8.71 -11.28
C ARG A 141 -5.45 9.36 -12.22
N GLY A 142 -6.07 8.59 -13.12
CA GLY A 142 -7.05 9.12 -14.07
C GLY A 142 -8.31 9.65 -13.40
N ASP A 143 -8.70 9.05 -12.27
CA ASP A 143 -9.91 9.46 -11.55
C ASP A 143 -9.63 10.52 -10.47
N LEU A 144 -8.45 10.49 -9.83
CA LEU A 144 -8.24 11.17 -8.57
C LEU A 144 -7.11 12.20 -8.59
N ALA A 145 -6.18 12.15 -9.55
CA ALA A 145 -5.04 13.05 -9.63
C ALA A 145 -5.21 14.12 -10.71
N LEU A 146 -4.65 15.32 -10.47
CA LEU A 146 -4.68 16.43 -11.42
C LEU A 146 -3.28 16.95 -11.79
N SER A 147 -2.25 16.61 -11.02
CA SER A 147 -0.91 17.18 -11.13
C SER A 147 0.16 16.09 -11.21
N MET A 148 1.24 16.36 -11.95
CA MET A 148 2.41 15.48 -12.02
C MET A 148 3.11 15.31 -10.68
N THR A 149 3.17 16.36 -9.86
CA THR A 149 3.82 16.34 -8.56
C THR A 149 2.94 15.61 -7.54
N GLU A 150 1.64 15.93 -7.53
CA GLU A 150 0.65 15.33 -6.64
C GLU A 150 -0.15 14.27 -7.41
N ASN A 151 0.47 13.12 -7.69
CA ASN A 151 -0.10 12.03 -8.44
C ASN A 151 -0.39 10.78 -7.60
N LEU A 152 -0.54 10.98 -6.29
CA LEU A 152 -1.16 10.12 -5.28
C LEU A 152 -0.39 8.86 -4.89
N ILE A 153 0.23 8.17 -5.82
CA ILE A 153 0.71 6.82 -5.60
C ILE A 153 2.04 6.56 -6.30
N HIS A 154 2.94 5.84 -5.64
CA HIS A 154 4.08 5.16 -6.25
C HIS A 154 3.83 3.65 -6.21
N GLY A 155 4.33 2.94 -7.19
CA GLY A 155 4.43 1.49 -7.23
C GLY A 155 5.68 1.08 -8.00
N SER A 156 6.37 0.06 -7.54
CA SER A 156 7.59 -0.46 -8.17
C SER A 156 7.36 -0.71 -9.67
N ASP A 157 8.40 -0.51 -10.47
CA ASP A 157 8.34 -0.60 -11.92
C ASP A 157 8.89 -1.92 -12.50
N SER A 158 9.46 -2.75 -11.64
CA SER A 158 9.95 -4.10 -11.94
C SER A 158 9.98 -4.97 -10.67
N ALA A 159 10.19 -6.28 -10.82
CA ALA A 159 10.37 -7.19 -9.70
C ALA A 159 11.66 -6.88 -8.92
N GLU A 160 12.73 -6.47 -9.62
CA GLU A 160 14.00 -6.05 -9.01
C GLU A 160 13.84 -4.79 -8.19
N SER A 161 13.14 -3.78 -8.73
CA SER A 161 12.80 -2.55 -8.00
C SER A 161 11.93 -2.86 -6.78
N ALA A 162 10.93 -3.74 -6.91
CA ALA A 162 10.09 -4.17 -5.80
C ALA A 162 10.91 -4.76 -4.66
N SER A 163 11.82 -5.69 -4.96
CA SER A 163 12.68 -6.32 -3.95
C SER A 163 13.58 -5.30 -3.24
N ARG A 164 14.23 -4.41 -4.00
CA ARG A 164 15.10 -3.35 -3.47
C ARG A 164 14.32 -2.37 -2.59
N GLU A 165 13.16 -1.92 -3.06
CA GLU A 165 12.34 -0.93 -2.36
C GLU A 165 11.69 -1.51 -1.10
N ILE A 166 11.20 -2.75 -1.13
CA ILE A 166 10.70 -3.45 0.05
C ILE A 166 11.81 -3.59 1.10
N ALA A 167 13.02 -4.01 0.68
CA ALA A 167 14.16 -4.11 1.59
C ALA A 167 14.55 -2.76 2.20
N LEU A 168 14.49 -1.67 1.43
CA LEU A 168 14.78 -0.32 1.90
C LEU A 168 13.83 0.12 3.02
N PHE A 169 12.52 -0.08 2.83
CA PHE A 169 11.51 0.45 3.76
C PHE A 169 11.17 -0.51 4.90
N PHE A 170 11.23 -1.80 4.67
CA PHE A 170 10.76 -2.81 5.63
C PHE A 170 11.87 -3.75 6.13
N GLY A 171 13.09 -3.57 5.66
CA GLY A 171 14.19 -4.49 5.93
C GLY A 171 14.13 -5.74 5.05
N SER A 172 15.26 -6.47 4.99
CA SER A 172 15.27 -7.77 4.31
C SER A 172 14.31 -8.71 5.04
N GLN A 173 13.44 -9.38 4.31
CA GLN A 173 12.65 -10.48 4.89
C GLN A 173 13.63 -11.59 5.31
N PRO A 174 13.45 -12.20 6.48
CA PRO A 174 14.26 -13.34 6.91
C PRO A 174 14.09 -14.55 5.98
#